data_5b73ed70164d9e7d0d2ee7f3d9700104
#
_entry.id   5b73ed70164d9e7d0d2ee7f3d9700104
#
_cell.length_a   1.000
_cell.length_b   1.000
_cell.length_c   1.000
_cell.angle_alpha   90.00
_cell.angle_beta   90.00
_cell.angle_gamma   90.00
#
_symmetry.space_group_name_H-M   'P 1'
#
loop_
_entity.id
_entity.type
_entity.pdbx_description
1 polymer ?
#
loop_
_entity_poly.entity_id
_entity_poly.type
_entity_poly.pdbx_seq_one_letter_code
_entity_poly.pdbx_strand_id
1 'polypeptide(L)'
;MIPRRLPALLGIALGAALSGACTKEVKLKMAVQVVSQPEAAEVRYRGKSIGAAPTDVSINTYEDLQSILAVKGDLDVVEKRLRIQAPDKAQLIFKFGKGEQSPLAKVLGVQNVLIFDYSEKVAFDSDKFDLKPDALPILNTQADILNVYFPKAQVFVCGYTDSTGTDEHNLRLSLKRAQAVADYLVARGVDKERLKIRGFGKDYAVESNATPAGRALNRRTEVILPQ
;
A
#
# COMPACT_ATOMS: atom_id res chain seq x y z
N MET A 1 -0.16 -35.50 26.18
CA MET A 1 -1.25 -34.95 25.36
C MET A 1 -1.33 -33.46 25.65
N ILE A 2 -0.66 -32.63 24.81
CA ILE A 2 -0.62 -31.19 24.96
C ILE A 2 -1.60 -30.63 23.92
N PRO A 3 -2.59 -29.79 24.30
CA PRO A 3 -3.54 -29.26 23.34
C PRO A 3 -2.84 -28.26 22.41
N ARG A 4 -2.91 -28.50 21.09
CA ARG A 4 -2.51 -27.59 20.05
C ARG A 4 -3.32 -26.29 20.19
N ARG A 5 -2.66 -25.19 20.52
CA ARG A 5 -3.23 -23.85 20.39
C ARG A 5 -3.43 -23.57 18.90
N LEU A 6 -4.65 -23.31 18.49
CA LEU A 6 -4.97 -22.72 17.20
C LEU A 6 -4.27 -21.35 17.12
N PRO A 7 -3.66 -21.01 15.98
CA PRO A 7 -3.18 -19.64 15.77
C PRO A 7 -4.39 -18.70 15.83
N ALA A 8 -4.27 -17.68 16.66
CA ALA A 8 -5.26 -16.63 16.75
C ALA A 8 -5.40 -15.98 15.36
N LEU A 9 -6.55 -16.18 14.74
CA LEU A 9 -7.07 -15.30 13.71
C LEU A 9 -7.08 -13.90 14.33
N LEU A 10 -6.07 -13.08 14.03
CA LEU A 10 -6.11 -11.65 14.28
C LEU A 10 -7.12 -11.04 13.31
N GLY A 11 -8.39 -11.36 13.55
CA GLY A 11 -9.47 -10.51 13.12
C GLY A 11 -9.27 -9.20 13.85
N ILE A 12 -8.99 -8.13 13.12
CA ILE A 12 -9.11 -6.77 13.65
C ILE A 12 -10.54 -6.71 14.20
N ALA A 13 -10.64 -6.81 15.52
CA ALA A 13 -11.91 -6.61 16.20
C ALA A 13 -12.38 -5.20 15.83
N LEU A 14 -13.46 -5.15 15.08
CA LEU A 14 -14.28 -3.97 14.91
C LEU A 14 -14.83 -3.61 16.30
N GLY A 15 -14.01 -2.93 17.10
CA GLY A 15 -14.44 -2.22 18.29
C GLY A 15 -15.14 -0.93 17.88
N ALA A 16 -16.22 -1.06 17.12
CA ALA A 16 -17.15 0.04 16.93
C ALA A 16 -17.93 0.19 18.24
N ALA A 17 -17.45 1.03 19.13
CA ALA A 17 -18.29 1.63 20.14
C ALA A 17 -19.43 2.33 19.40
N LEU A 18 -20.67 1.87 19.67
CA LEU A 18 -21.91 2.48 19.24
C LEU A 18 -22.02 3.90 19.84
N SER A 19 -21.44 4.87 19.17
CA SER A 19 -21.86 6.27 19.21
C SER A 19 -22.34 6.59 17.80
N GLY A 20 -23.57 7.08 17.65
CA GLY A 20 -24.26 7.31 16.38
C GLY A 20 -23.63 8.42 15.51
N ALA A 21 -22.35 8.36 15.25
CA ALA A 21 -21.68 9.12 14.23
C ALA A 21 -21.74 8.31 12.93
N CYS A 22 -22.44 8.84 11.95
CA CYS A 22 -22.41 8.35 10.58
C CYS A 22 -20.94 8.30 10.13
N THR A 23 -20.34 7.09 10.15
CA THR A 23 -18.95 6.90 9.67
C THR A 23 -18.96 7.23 8.17
N LYS A 24 -18.21 8.26 7.79
CA LYS A 24 -18.10 8.68 6.40
C LYS A 24 -17.50 7.52 5.59
N GLU A 25 -18.31 6.91 4.73
CA GLU A 25 -17.84 5.87 3.82
C GLU A 25 -16.86 6.47 2.82
N VAL A 26 -15.67 5.90 2.71
CA VAL A 26 -14.70 6.34 1.70
C VAL A 26 -14.92 5.55 0.42
N LYS A 27 -15.38 6.26 -0.61
CA LYS A 27 -15.60 5.68 -1.95
C LYS A 27 -14.26 5.39 -2.63
N LEU A 28 -14.14 4.18 -3.17
CA LEU A 28 -12.93 3.67 -3.84
C LEU A 28 -13.34 2.86 -5.08
N LYS A 29 -14.02 3.51 -6.03
CA LYS A 29 -14.52 2.84 -7.22
C LYS A 29 -13.36 2.45 -8.15
N MET A 30 -12.98 1.16 -8.16
CA MET A 30 -11.91 0.66 -9.03
C MET A 30 -12.02 -0.83 -9.33
N ALA A 31 -11.41 -1.23 -10.46
CA ALA A 31 -11.12 -2.62 -10.78
C ALA A 31 -9.81 -3.03 -10.12
N VAL A 32 -9.82 -4.12 -9.37
CA VAL A 32 -8.66 -4.62 -8.63
C VAL A 32 -8.31 -6.02 -9.10
N GLN A 33 -7.12 -6.19 -9.66
CA GLN A 33 -6.54 -7.50 -9.88
C GLN A 33 -5.84 -7.97 -8.61
N VAL A 34 -6.31 -9.05 -8.02
CA VAL A 34 -5.70 -9.66 -6.84
C VAL A 34 -4.65 -10.66 -7.28
N VAL A 35 -3.42 -10.51 -6.80
CA VAL A 35 -2.31 -11.42 -7.05
C VAL A 35 -1.65 -11.85 -5.75
N SER A 36 -0.91 -12.97 -5.77
CA SER A 36 -0.19 -13.47 -4.61
C SER A 36 1.25 -13.89 -4.95
N GLN A 37 2.13 -13.79 -3.97
CA GLN A 37 3.52 -14.24 -4.02
C GLN A 37 3.82 -15.08 -2.77
N PRO A 38 3.98 -16.44 -2.89
CA PRO A 38 3.88 -17.23 -4.12
C PRO A 38 2.46 -17.26 -4.71
N GLU A 39 2.38 -17.63 -5.99
CA GLU A 39 1.13 -17.65 -6.78
C GLU A 39 0.06 -18.61 -6.24
N ALA A 40 -1.16 -18.47 -6.75
CA ALA A 40 -2.30 -19.35 -6.50
C ALA A 40 -2.76 -19.43 -5.03
N ALA A 41 -2.72 -18.30 -4.29
CA ALA A 41 -3.43 -18.21 -3.02
C ALA A 41 -4.96 -18.22 -3.25
N GLU A 42 -5.73 -18.84 -2.35
CA GLU A 42 -7.18 -18.72 -2.35
C GLU A 42 -7.56 -17.28 -2.03
N VAL A 43 -8.41 -16.67 -2.85
CA VAL A 43 -8.91 -15.31 -2.63
C VAL A 43 -10.35 -15.36 -2.14
N ARG A 44 -10.62 -14.60 -1.09
CA ARG A 44 -11.96 -14.41 -0.52
C ARG A 44 -12.36 -12.95 -0.60
N TYR A 45 -13.59 -12.70 -0.96
CA TYR A 45 -14.19 -11.37 -1.01
C TYR A 45 -15.52 -11.39 -0.27
N ARG A 46 -15.68 -10.48 0.69
CA ARG A 46 -16.86 -10.45 1.59
C ARG A 46 -17.19 -11.83 2.18
N GLY A 47 -16.16 -12.54 2.63
CA GLY A 47 -16.26 -13.87 3.27
C GLY A 47 -16.49 -15.05 2.33
N LYS A 48 -16.68 -14.84 1.03
CA LYS A 48 -16.89 -15.91 0.04
C LYS A 48 -15.62 -16.14 -0.77
N SER A 49 -15.29 -17.42 -1.04
CA SER A 49 -14.22 -17.77 -1.99
C SER A 49 -14.62 -17.33 -3.41
N ILE A 50 -13.70 -16.66 -4.10
CA ILE A 50 -13.89 -16.19 -5.48
C ILE A 50 -12.87 -16.80 -6.45
N GLY A 51 -12.07 -17.77 -5.99
CA GLY A 51 -11.08 -18.48 -6.79
C GLY A 51 -9.65 -18.28 -6.27
N ALA A 52 -8.70 -18.68 -7.09
CA ALA A 52 -7.27 -18.50 -6.78
C ALA A 52 -6.72 -17.25 -7.46
N ALA A 53 -5.69 -16.64 -6.85
CA ALA A 53 -4.95 -15.56 -7.50
C ALA A 53 -4.14 -16.09 -8.71
N PRO A 54 -4.10 -15.35 -9.86
CA PRO A 54 -4.69 -14.04 -10.05
C PRO A 54 -6.21 -14.09 -10.30
N THR A 55 -6.95 -13.14 -9.71
CA THR A 55 -8.39 -12.97 -9.92
C THR A 55 -8.80 -11.50 -9.87
N ASP A 56 -9.88 -11.11 -10.51
CA ASP A 56 -10.33 -9.73 -10.61
C ASP A 56 -11.54 -9.47 -9.71
N VAL A 57 -11.57 -8.31 -9.06
CA VAL A 57 -12.66 -7.86 -8.18
C VAL A 57 -12.95 -6.39 -8.47
N SER A 58 -14.23 -6.05 -8.61
CA SER A 58 -14.66 -4.64 -8.62
C SER A 58 -15.04 -4.21 -7.21
N ILE A 59 -14.48 -3.10 -6.76
CA ILE A 59 -14.74 -2.53 -5.43
C ILE A 59 -15.32 -1.12 -5.56
N ASN A 60 -16.14 -0.72 -4.59
CA ASN A 60 -16.77 0.60 -4.57
C ASN A 60 -16.34 1.41 -3.35
N THR A 61 -15.85 0.77 -2.28
CA THR A 61 -15.49 1.39 -1.02
C THR A 61 -14.17 0.85 -0.49
N TYR A 62 -13.63 1.52 0.52
CA TYR A 62 -12.44 1.04 1.22
C TYR A 62 -12.74 -0.24 2.03
N GLU A 63 -13.94 -0.38 2.57
CA GLU A 63 -14.40 -1.61 3.24
C GLU A 63 -14.39 -2.81 2.29
N ASP A 64 -14.76 -2.59 1.03
CA ASP A 64 -14.64 -3.62 -0.01
C ASP A 64 -13.19 -4.09 -0.15
N LEU A 65 -12.24 -3.14 -0.25
CA LEU A 65 -10.82 -3.45 -0.32
C LEU A 65 -10.33 -4.22 0.92
N GLN A 66 -10.79 -3.83 2.11
CA GLN A 66 -10.44 -4.53 3.35
C GLN A 66 -11.01 -5.95 3.40
N SER A 67 -12.18 -6.18 2.80
CA SER A 67 -12.85 -7.49 2.76
C SER A 67 -12.18 -8.49 1.80
N ILE A 68 -11.21 -8.05 0.99
CA ILE A 68 -10.40 -8.94 0.16
C ILE A 68 -9.30 -9.55 1.02
N LEU A 69 -9.36 -10.86 1.17
CA LEU A 69 -8.39 -11.67 1.90
C LEU A 69 -7.74 -12.66 0.95
N ALA A 70 -6.51 -13.04 1.22
CA ALA A 70 -5.84 -14.13 0.53
C ALA A 70 -5.30 -15.13 1.55
N VAL A 71 -5.41 -16.42 1.24
CA VAL A 71 -4.98 -17.53 2.10
C VAL A 71 -4.08 -18.47 1.31
N LYS A 72 -2.94 -18.84 1.88
CA LYS A 72 -1.97 -19.74 1.25
C LYS A 72 -1.39 -20.75 2.27
N GLY A 73 -2.09 -21.87 2.42
CA GLY A 73 -1.64 -22.91 3.35
C GLY A 73 -1.44 -22.41 4.78
N ASP A 74 -0.24 -22.62 5.33
CA ASP A 74 0.18 -22.19 6.67
C ASP A 74 1.05 -20.92 6.66
N LEU A 75 1.06 -20.19 5.55
CA LEU A 75 1.83 -18.95 5.39
C LEU A 75 1.03 -17.73 5.89
N ASP A 76 1.75 -16.78 6.48
CA ASP A 76 1.21 -15.50 6.91
C ASP A 76 1.34 -14.45 5.81
N VAL A 77 0.42 -13.50 5.75
CA VAL A 77 0.56 -12.31 4.91
C VAL A 77 1.55 -11.36 5.58
N VAL A 78 2.73 -11.19 4.98
CA VAL A 78 3.81 -10.33 5.51
C VAL A 78 3.83 -8.93 4.88
N GLU A 79 3.20 -8.77 3.72
CA GLU A 79 3.02 -7.48 3.04
C GLU A 79 1.72 -7.51 2.23
N LYS A 80 0.89 -6.46 2.39
CA LYS A 80 -0.27 -6.18 1.54
C LYS A 80 -0.01 -4.88 0.79
N ARG A 81 0.02 -4.94 -0.55
CA ARG A 81 0.35 -3.79 -1.41
C ARG A 81 -0.76 -3.51 -2.39
N LEU A 82 -1.31 -2.31 -2.39
CA LEU A 82 -2.20 -1.80 -3.42
C LEU A 82 -1.40 -0.93 -4.39
N ARG A 83 -1.06 -1.48 -5.54
CA ARG A 83 -0.37 -0.77 -6.61
C ARG A 83 -1.38 -0.08 -7.50
N ILE A 84 -1.42 1.24 -7.42
CA ILE A 84 -2.31 2.07 -8.22
C ILE A 84 -1.74 2.21 -9.64
N GLN A 85 -2.49 1.77 -10.63
CA GLN A 85 -2.11 1.81 -12.05
C GLN A 85 -2.79 2.97 -12.80
N ALA A 86 -4.02 3.31 -12.38
CA ALA A 86 -4.84 4.40 -12.88
C ALA A 86 -5.86 4.79 -11.79
N PRO A 87 -6.59 5.91 -11.91
CA PRO A 87 -7.58 6.33 -10.92
C PRO A 87 -8.65 5.28 -10.59
N ASP A 88 -8.97 4.42 -11.55
CA ASP A 88 -9.99 3.38 -11.47
C ASP A 88 -9.44 1.95 -11.56
N LYS A 89 -8.10 1.77 -11.53
CA LYS A 89 -7.45 0.48 -11.71
C LYS A 89 -6.27 0.27 -10.76
N ALA A 90 -6.27 -0.85 -10.08
CA ALA A 90 -5.18 -1.24 -9.19
C ALA A 90 -4.87 -2.75 -9.25
N GLN A 91 -3.72 -3.10 -8.71
CA GLN A 91 -3.32 -4.46 -8.41
C GLN A 91 -3.12 -4.61 -6.90
N LEU A 92 -3.82 -5.55 -6.28
CA LEU A 92 -3.67 -5.87 -4.87
C LEU A 92 -2.77 -7.11 -4.75
N ILE A 93 -1.59 -6.91 -4.18
CA ILE A 93 -0.55 -7.92 -4.07
C ILE A 93 -0.46 -8.38 -2.63
N PHE A 94 -0.63 -9.68 -2.39
CA PHE A 94 -0.36 -10.33 -1.12
C PHE A 94 0.98 -11.06 -1.19
N LYS A 95 1.92 -10.68 -0.33
CA LYS A 95 3.17 -11.44 -0.14
C LYS A 95 3.05 -12.27 1.12
N PHE A 96 3.38 -13.54 0.98
CA PHE A 96 3.35 -14.51 2.06
C PHE A 96 4.75 -14.91 2.50
N GLY A 97 4.89 -15.19 3.79
CA GLY A 97 6.12 -15.70 4.41
C GLY A 97 5.80 -16.53 5.64
N LYS A 98 6.79 -17.29 6.13
CA LYS A 98 6.66 -18.12 7.33
C LYS A 98 7.46 -17.49 8.47
N GLY A 99 6.80 -16.69 9.31
CA GLY A 99 7.44 -16.02 10.45
C GLY A 99 8.47 -14.95 10.04
N GLU A 100 8.45 -14.50 8.78
CA GLU A 100 9.37 -13.50 8.25
C GLU A 100 8.67 -12.14 8.12
N GLN A 101 9.42 -11.08 8.40
CA GLN A 101 9.00 -9.72 8.06
C GLN A 101 9.41 -9.40 6.62
N SER A 102 8.63 -8.56 5.93
CA SER A 102 9.09 -8.02 4.65
C SER A 102 10.37 -7.17 4.85
N PRO A 103 11.27 -7.08 3.86
CA PRO A 103 12.46 -6.24 3.96
C PRO A 103 12.13 -4.80 4.35
N LEU A 104 11.04 -4.25 3.83
CA LEU A 104 10.59 -2.90 4.14
C LEU A 104 10.08 -2.79 5.58
N ALA A 105 9.33 -3.76 6.08
CA ALA A 105 8.88 -3.79 7.47
C ALA A 105 10.06 -3.77 8.45
N LYS A 106 11.12 -4.55 8.18
CA LYS A 106 12.37 -4.55 8.96
C LYS A 106 13.02 -3.17 9.01
N VAL A 107 13.14 -2.50 7.89
CA VAL A 107 13.75 -1.15 7.78
C VAL A 107 12.95 -0.10 8.52
N LEU A 108 11.63 -0.21 8.49
CA LEU A 108 10.73 0.71 9.19
C LEU A 108 10.53 0.36 10.68
N GLY A 109 11.04 -0.79 11.13
CA GLY A 109 10.89 -1.24 12.52
C GLY A 109 9.46 -1.66 12.90
N VAL A 110 8.70 -2.21 11.94
CA VAL A 110 7.29 -2.62 12.11
C VAL A 110 7.11 -4.09 11.74
N GLN A 111 6.01 -4.74 12.19
CA GLN A 111 5.80 -6.16 11.95
C GLN A 111 5.34 -6.43 10.52
N ASN A 112 4.21 -5.87 10.12
CA ASN A 112 3.60 -6.01 8.80
C ASN A 112 3.28 -4.63 8.23
N VAL A 113 3.04 -4.56 6.93
CA VAL A 113 2.78 -3.29 6.24
C VAL A 113 1.61 -3.42 5.26
N LEU A 114 0.77 -2.38 5.26
CA LEU A 114 -0.14 -2.07 4.18
C LEU A 114 0.46 -0.93 3.36
N ILE A 115 0.69 -1.14 2.09
CA ILE A 115 1.37 -0.21 1.20
C ILE A 115 0.39 0.26 0.11
N PHE A 116 0.25 1.57 -0.04
CA PHE A 116 -0.32 2.19 -1.22
C PHE A 116 0.83 2.65 -2.11
N ASP A 117 0.96 2.06 -3.29
CA ASP A 117 2.08 2.22 -4.22
C ASP A 117 1.62 3.03 -5.43
N TYR A 118 2.22 4.21 -5.62
CA TYR A 118 1.94 5.13 -6.72
C TYR A 118 3.15 5.15 -7.66
N SER A 119 2.99 4.61 -8.86
CA SER A 119 4.05 4.70 -9.87
C SER A 119 4.31 6.16 -10.27
N GLU A 120 5.54 6.48 -10.71
CA GLU A 120 5.89 7.79 -11.25
C GLU A 120 4.92 8.22 -12.36
N LYS A 121 4.56 7.29 -13.25
CA LYS A 121 3.63 7.56 -14.36
C LYS A 121 2.28 8.12 -13.88
N VAL A 122 1.84 7.73 -12.67
CA VAL A 122 0.61 8.25 -12.05
C VAL A 122 0.87 9.58 -11.36
N ALA A 123 1.95 9.70 -10.59
CA ALA A 123 2.13 10.79 -9.64
C ALA A 123 2.99 11.96 -10.15
N PHE A 124 3.99 11.68 -11.02
CA PHE A 124 4.99 12.69 -11.43
C PHE A 124 5.34 12.59 -12.91
N ASP A 125 5.84 13.68 -13.47
CA ASP A 125 6.59 13.63 -14.72
C ASP A 125 8.02 13.12 -14.48
N SER A 126 8.69 12.69 -15.57
CA SER A 126 10.07 12.21 -15.48
C SER A 126 10.99 13.28 -14.91
N ASP A 127 11.82 12.88 -13.94
CA ASP A 127 12.78 13.73 -13.21
C ASP A 127 12.15 14.95 -12.49
N LYS A 128 10.81 14.97 -12.32
CA LYS A 128 10.10 16.00 -11.56
C LYS A 128 9.55 15.45 -10.25
N PHE A 129 9.22 16.38 -9.36
CA PHE A 129 8.61 16.11 -8.05
C PHE A 129 7.30 16.90 -7.82
N ASP A 130 6.86 17.69 -8.81
CA ASP A 130 5.55 18.31 -8.79
C ASP A 130 4.47 17.26 -9.09
N LEU A 131 3.43 17.21 -8.26
CA LEU A 131 2.34 16.26 -8.43
C LEU A 131 1.54 16.56 -9.71
N LYS A 132 1.27 15.52 -10.47
CA LYS A 132 0.41 15.61 -11.65
C LYS A 132 -1.05 15.81 -11.23
N PRO A 133 -1.85 16.54 -12.01
CA PRO A 133 -3.28 16.70 -11.75
C PRO A 133 -4.03 15.37 -11.59
N ASP A 134 -3.66 14.34 -12.37
CA ASP A 134 -4.28 13.02 -12.32
C ASP A 134 -4.02 12.25 -11.01
N ALA A 135 -2.97 12.62 -10.28
CA ALA A 135 -2.68 12.04 -8.96
C ALA A 135 -3.60 12.59 -7.87
N LEU A 136 -4.11 13.81 -8.01
CA LEU A 136 -4.81 14.51 -6.94
C LEU A 136 -6.09 13.81 -6.48
N PRO A 137 -6.97 13.27 -7.35
CA PRO A 137 -8.14 12.51 -6.91
C PRO A 137 -7.76 11.27 -6.09
N ILE A 138 -6.69 10.58 -6.49
CA ILE A 138 -6.20 9.38 -5.79
C ILE A 138 -5.68 9.75 -4.41
N LEU A 139 -4.87 10.81 -4.31
CA LEU A 139 -4.32 11.30 -3.05
C LEU A 139 -5.40 11.89 -2.13
N ASN A 140 -6.49 12.46 -2.67
CA ASN A 140 -7.66 12.85 -1.89
C ASN A 140 -8.28 11.63 -1.20
N THR A 141 -8.53 10.57 -1.97
CA THR A 141 -9.05 9.31 -1.43
C THR A 141 -8.10 8.72 -0.40
N GLN A 142 -6.79 8.80 -0.62
CA GLN A 142 -5.79 8.36 0.36
C GLN A 142 -5.87 9.15 1.66
N ALA A 143 -6.01 10.48 1.60
CA ALA A 143 -6.17 11.31 2.79
C ALA A 143 -7.47 10.96 3.55
N ASP A 144 -8.58 10.75 2.84
CA ASP A 144 -9.84 10.30 3.44
C ASP A 144 -9.68 8.94 4.14
N ILE A 145 -9.00 7.96 3.52
CA ILE A 145 -8.67 6.66 4.13
C ILE A 145 -7.87 6.85 5.42
N LEU A 146 -6.81 7.65 5.39
CA LEU A 146 -5.94 7.90 6.54
C LEU A 146 -6.69 8.58 7.70
N ASN A 147 -7.58 9.51 7.39
CA ASN A 147 -8.32 10.26 8.40
C ASN A 147 -9.49 9.46 8.99
N VAL A 148 -10.16 8.64 8.19
CA VAL A 148 -11.34 7.87 8.62
C VAL A 148 -10.95 6.56 9.30
N TYR A 149 -10.08 5.77 8.66
CA TYR A 149 -9.77 4.40 9.14
C TYR A 149 -8.51 4.30 9.97
N PHE A 150 -7.59 5.27 9.84
CA PHE A 150 -6.30 5.25 10.52
C PHE A 150 -5.98 6.59 11.23
N PRO A 151 -6.91 7.18 12.00
CA PRO A 151 -6.77 8.57 12.51
C PRO A 151 -5.59 8.77 13.46
N LYS A 152 -5.08 7.69 14.06
CA LYS A 152 -3.96 7.74 15.03
C LYS A 152 -2.71 6.98 14.56
N ALA A 153 -2.77 6.29 13.43
CA ALA A 153 -1.65 5.50 12.95
C ALA A 153 -0.50 6.40 12.47
N GLN A 154 0.73 5.99 12.76
CA GLN A 154 1.90 6.55 12.10
C GLN A 154 1.89 6.13 10.63
N VAL A 155 2.31 7.01 9.74
CA VAL A 155 2.31 6.81 8.30
C VAL A 155 3.70 7.11 7.76
N PHE A 156 4.28 6.21 7.00
CA PHE A 156 5.53 6.48 6.29
C PHE A 156 5.21 6.86 4.84
N VAL A 157 5.82 7.95 4.38
CA VAL A 157 5.77 8.37 2.97
C VAL A 157 7.17 8.19 2.40
N CYS A 158 7.31 7.24 1.47
CA CYS A 158 8.60 6.78 0.98
C CYS A 158 8.71 6.97 -0.52
N GLY A 159 9.78 7.62 -0.99
CA GLY A 159 10.06 7.80 -2.42
C GLY A 159 11.18 6.87 -2.89
N TYR A 160 11.10 6.44 -4.14
CA TYR A 160 12.05 5.55 -4.79
C TYR A 160 12.31 5.98 -6.23
N THR A 161 13.49 5.64 -6.76
CA THR A 161 13.87 5.81 -8.17
C THR A 161 14.23 4.46 -8.79
N ASP A 162 14.48 4.45 -10.07
CA ASP A 162 15.23 3.37 -10.69
C ASP A 162 16.76 3.55 -10.49
N SER A 163 17.57 2.69 -11.09
CA SER A 163 19.04 2.76 -10.99
C SER A 163 19.70 3.74 -11.94
N THR A 164 18.93 4.53 -12.69
CA THR A 164 19.49 5.51 -13.64
C THR A 164 19.95 6.77 -12.91
N GLY A 165 21.12 7.28 -13.28
CA GLY A 165 21.70 8.48 -12.66
C GLY A 165 22.59 8.19 -11.45
N THR A 166 23.00 9.25 -10.74
CA THR A 166 23.84 9.13 -9.55
C THR A 166 23.05 8.83 -8.30
N ASP A 167 23.66 8.17 -7.34
CA ASP A 167 23.02 7.83 -6.06
C ASP A 167 22.56 9.07 -5.31
N GLU A 168 23.36 10.13 -5.33
CA GLU A 168 23.02 11.39 -4.66
C GLU A 168 21.82 12.08 -5.33
N HIS A 169 21.73 12.10 -6.66
CA HIS A 169 20.59 12.64 -7.40
C HIS A 169 19.33 11.83 -7.06
N ASN A 170 19.41 10.51 -7.14
CA ASN A 170 18.30 9.61 -6.86
C ASN A 170 17.77 9.75 -5.43
N LEU A 171 18.69 9.87 -4.45
CA LEU A 171 18.29 10.08 -3.05
C LEU A 171 17.55 11.41 -2.87
N ARG A 172 18.06 12.50 -3.47
CA ARG A 172 17.39 13.82 -3.40
C ARG A 172 16.03 13.81 -4.12
N LEU A 173 15.95 13.23 -5.31
CA LEU A 173 14.70 13.16 -6.07
C LEU A 173 13.64 12.36 -5.34
N SER A 174 14.00 11.18 -4.83
CA SER A 174 13.09 10.33 -4.07
C SER A 174 12.55 11.01 -2.81
N LEU A 175 13.41 11.73 -2.07
CA LEU A 175 13.00 12.49 -0.89
C LEU A 175 12.04 13.64 -1.26
N LYS A 176 12.32 14.41 -2.33
CA LYS A 176 11.44 15.49 -2.79
C LYS A 176 10.07 14.98 -3.21
N ARG A 177 9.99 13.82 -3.88
CA ARG A 177 8.73 13.18 -4.25
C ARG A 177 7.92 12.73 -3.04
N ALA A 178 8.58 12.11 -2.06
CA ALA A 178 7.94 11.76 -0.80
C ALA A 178 7.42 12.99 -0.05
N GLN A 179 8.19 14.08 -0.04
CA GLN A 179 7.79 15.35 0.57
C GLN A 179 6.56 15.94 -0.12
N ALA A 180 6.53 15.97 -1.46
CA ALA A 180 5.39 16.52 -2.21
C ALA A 180 4.08 15.76 -1.92
N VAL A 181 4.14 14.43 -1.83
CA VAL A 181 2.98 13.61 -1.42
C VAL A 181 2.58 13.92 0.02
N ALA A 182 3.54 13.99 0.94
CA ALA A 182 3.27 14.28 2.35
C ALA A 182 2.62 15.67 2.53
N ASP A 183 3.16 16.69 1.88
CA ASP A 183 2.63 18.06 1.93
C ASP A 183 1.19 18.11 1.41
N TYR A 184 0.90 17.39 0.34
CA TYR A 184 -0.46 17.28 -0.18
C TYR A 184 -1.41 16.60 0.82
N LEU A 185 -0.99 15.49 1.45
CA LEU A 185 -1.79 14.81 2.48
C LEU A 185 -2.06 15.72 3.67
N VAL A 186 -1.06 16.52 4.12
CA VAL A 186 -1.25 17.54 5.18
C VAL A 186 -2.25 18.59 4.75
N ALA A 187 -2.18 19.10 3.52
CA ALA A 187 -3.16 20.06 2.99
C ALA A 187 -4.59 19.48 2.92
N ARG A 188 -4.72 18.15 2.97
CA ARG A 188 -6.00 17.41 3.05
C ARG A 188 -6.38 16.98 4.47
N GLY A 189 -5.73 17.54 5.48
CA GLY A 189 -6.09 17.34 6.89
C GLY A 189 -5.46 16.13 7.57
N VAL A 190 -4.48 15.49 6.93
CA VAL A 190 -3.68 14.47 7.63
C VAL A 190 -2.72 15.17 8.57
N ASP A 191 -2.72 14.78 9.85
CA ASP A 191 -1.84 15.37 10.85
C ASP A 191 -0.36 15.14 10.49
N LYS A 192 0.40 16.23 10.38
CA LYS A 192 1.82 16.23 10.03
C LYS A 192 2.68 15.39 10.97
N GLU A 193 2.35 15.38 12.27
CA GLU A 193 3.11 14.65 13.29
C GLU A 193 3.09 13.13 13.07
N ARG A 194 2.07 12.65 12.37
CA ARG A 194 1.92 11.22 12.00
C ARG A 194 2.79 10.82 10.81
N LEU A 195 3.25 11.79 9.99
CA LEU A 195 3.97 11.50 8.75
C LEU A 195 5.48 11.38 8.99
N LYS A 196 6.05 10.27 8.54
CA LYS A 196 7.50 10.01 8.51
C LYS A 196 7.95 9.90 7.07
N ILE A 197 8.74 10.88 6.60
CA ILE A 197 9.15 11.02 5.21
C ILE A 197 10.52 10.37 5.02
N ARG A 198 10.67 9.56 3.95
CA ARG A 198 11.92 8.88 3.59
C ARG A 198 12.16 8.95 2.08
N GLY A 199 13.40 9.19 1.68
CA GLY A 199 13.88 8.94 0.33
C GLY A 199 14.83 7.75 0.36
N PHE A 200 14.63 6.79 -0.52
CA PHE A 200 15.46 5.58 -0.62
C PHE A 200 16.29 5.53 -1.91
N GLY A 201 16.15 6.53 -2.79
CA GLY A 201 16.82 6.49 -4.09
C GLY A 201 16.50 5.20 -4.84
N LYS A 202 17.52 4.51 -5.33
CA LYS A 202 17.40 3.23 -6.07
C LYS A 202 17.28 1.99 -5.18
N ASP A 203 17.40 2.14 -3.86
CA ASP A 203 17.34 1.01 -2.94
C ASP A 203 15.92 0.44 -2.84
N TYR A 204 15.79 -0.80 -2.39
CA TYR A 204 14.52 -1.52 -2.25
C TYR A 204 13.73 -1.61 -3.57
N ALA A 205 14.42 -1.90 -4.68
CA ALA A 205 13.79 -2.16 -5.96
C ALA A 205 12.75 -3.30 -5.82
N VAL A 206 11.57 -3.09 -6.40
CA VAL A 206 10.48 -4.10 -6.41
C VAL A 206 10.54 -4.95 -7.67
N GLU A 207 11.30 -4.50 -8.68
CA GLU A 207 11.50 -5.20 -9.94
C GLU A 207 12.93 -4.99 -10.46
N SER A 208 13.33 -5.82 -11.45
CA SER A 208 14.65 -5.72 -12.07
C SER A 208 14.85 -4.37 -12.78
N ASN A 209 15.94 -3.66 -12.45
CA ASN A 209 16.34 -2.45 -13.17
C ASN A 209 16.90 -2.70 -14.58
N ALA A 210 17.12 -3.95 -14.96
CA ALA A 210 17.63 -4.30 -16.30
C ALA A 210 16.60 -4.02 -17.42
N THR A 211 15.31 -4.08 -17.10
CA THR A 211 14.22 -3.87 -18.07
C THR A 211 13.57 -2.50 -17.93
N PRO A 212 13.10 -1.87 -19.03
CA PRO A 212 12.34 -0.62 -18.94
C PRO A 212 11.06 -0.75 -18.09
N ALA A 213 10.38 -1.89 -18.18
CA ALA A 213 9.18 -2.17 -17.39
C ALA A 213 9.49 -2.23 -15.89
N GLY A 214 10.56 -2.94 -15.49
CA GLY A 214 10.98 -3.00 -14.10
C GLY A 214 11.43 -1.66 -13.55
N ARG A 215 12.20 -0.87 -14.32
CA ARG A 215 12.55 0.50 -13.94
C ARG A 215 11.31 1.38 -13.72
N ALA A 216 10.29 1.26 -14.57
CA ALA A 216 9.04 2.01 -14.40
C ALA A 216 8.30 1.67 -13.09
N LEU A 217 8.38 0.41 -12.63
CA LEU A 217 7.82 -0.02 -11.35
C LEU A 217 8.68 0.41 -10.14
N ASN A 218 10.00 0.56 -10.34
CA ASN A 218 10.89 1.04 -9.30
C ASN A 218 10.74 2.55 -9.05
N ARG A 219 10.43 3.34 -10.07
CA ARG A 219 10.10 4.78 -9.93
C ARG A 219 8.71 4.94 -9.33
N ARG A 220 8.63 5.00 -8.02
CA ARG A 220 7.36 5.02 -7.27
C ARG A 220 7.45 5.86 -6.00
N THR A 221 6.29 6.19 -5.45
CA THR A 221 6.13 6.70 -4.08
C THR A 221 5.14 5.84 -3.35
N GLU A 222 5.42 5.53 -2.10
CA GLU A 222 4.60 4.66 -1.27
C GLU A 222 4.09 5.41 -0.04
N VAL A 223 2.82 5.22 0.29
CA VAL A 223 2.23 5.57 1.59
C VAL A 223 2.03 4.26 2.34
N ILE A 224 2.73 4.11 3.48
CA ILE A 224 2.87 2.85 4.19
C ILE A 224 2.28 2.99 5.59
N LEU A 225 1.42 2.05 5.92
CA LEU A 225 0.79 1.90 7.22
C LEU A 225 1.34 0.65 7.92
N PRO A 226 1.92 0.78 9.13
CA PRO A 226 2.19 -0.37 9.99
C PRO A 226 0.90 -1.13 10.32
N GLN A 227 1.02 -2.47 10.36
CA GLN A 227 -0.07 -3.38 10.70
C GLN A 227 0.31 -4.23 11.91
#